data_82ec87b53ac2880f84e28e4575b3786b
#
_entry.id   82ec87b53ac2880f84e28e4575b3786b
#
_cell.length_a   1.000
_cell.length_b   1.000
_cell.length_c   1.000
_cell.angle_alpha   90.00
_cell.angle_beta   90.00
_cell.angle_gamma   90.00
#
_symmetry.space_group_name_H-M   'P 1'
#
loop_
_entity.id
_entity.type
_entity.pdbx_description
1 polymer ?
#
loop_
_entity_poly.entity_id
_entity_poly.type
_entity_poly.pdbx_seq_one_letter_code
_entity_poly.pdbx_strand_id
1 'polypeptide(L)'
;FSNRISKGGFVWRGVRHNLSANMAREQFPIHGDAFQKPWEMDSTNKKIKMFLRNGAFGPWRYKAEQTFNFYATKLTITLTVTNQSERSLPFGCGFHPWFPRSANTTLSFSAKTVWLENEIHLPTDELDLNNALNWRFDKPRPLPVDFINNGYTQWGGVARVRQGKEAVSCTITGSKSLNTAIVYSPNELSGFFCFEPVSHPVNAFHLPGNPGLKELEYGEKMTASMNISW
;
A
#
# COMPACT_ATOMS: atom_id res chain seq x y z
N PHE A 1 6.78 -6.33 -1.36
CA PHE A 1 6.31 -5.69 -0.13
C PHE A 1 5.93 -4.24 -0.39
N SER A 2 5.12 -3.68 0.49
CA SER A 2 4.76 -2.26 0.49
C SER A 2 5.55 -1.53 1.58
N ASN A 3 5.84 -0.23 1.37
CA ASN A 3 6.52 0.64 2.31
C ASN A 3 7.92 0.11 2.75
N ARG A 4 8.42 0.45 3.95
CA ARG A 4 9.81 0.30 4.38
C ARG A 4 10.08 -0.98 5.15
N ILE A 5 11.31 -1.50 5.04
CA ILE A 5 11.87 -2.55 5.91
C ILE A 5 13.14 -2.00 6.55
N SER A 6 13.13 -1.86 7.88
CA SER A 6 14.26 -1.31 8.65
C SER A 6 15.41 -2.30 8.87
N LYS A 7 16.41 -1.88 9.65
CA LYS A 7 17.54 -2.72 10.13
C LYS A 7 18.31 -3.42 9.01
N GLY A 8 18.34 -2.85 7.78
CA GLY A 8 19.09 -3.42 6.66
C GLY A 8 18.60 -4.80 6.20
N GLY A 9 17.32 -5.12 6.39
CA GLY A 9 16.72 -6.38 6.02
C GLY A 9 15.94 -7.05 7.14
N PHE A 10 15.71 -8.36 7.08
CA PHE A 10 14.87 -9.10 8.02
C PHE A 10 15.39 -10.52 8.27
N VAL A 11 14.86 -11.17 9.31
CA VAL A 11 15.09 -12.59 9.59
C VAL A 11 13.82 -13.35 9.26
N TRP A 12 13.95 -14.44 8.50
CA TRP A 12 12.85 -15.34 8.17
C TRP A 12 13.27 -16.79 8.36
N ARG A 13 12.53 -17.54 9.17
CA ARG A 13 12.84 -18.94 9.54
C ARG A 13 14.31 -19.13 9.96
N GLY A 14 14.83 -18.20 10.77
CA GLY A 14 16.20 -18.23 11.28
C GLY A 14 17.29 -17.76 10.30
N VAL A 15 16.93 -17.42 9.05
CA VAL A 15 17.88 -16.94 8.04
C VAL A 15 17.81 -15.42 7.95
N ARG A 16 18.96 -14.76 8.06
CA ARG A 16 19.09 -13.31 7.84
C ARG A 16 19.11 -13.01 6.34
N HIS A 17 18.25 -12.10 5.91
CA HIS A 17 18.19 -11.55 4.55
C HIS A 17 18.56 -10.07 4.59
N ASN A 18 19.70 -9.73 4.01
CA ASN A 18 20.16 -8.34 3.93
C ASN A 18 19.51 -7.63 2.74
N LEU A 19 19.12 -6.38 2.93
CA LEU A 19 18.52 -5.52 1.93
C LEU A 19 19.21 -4.17 1.94
N SER A 20 19.46 -3.61 0.76
CA SER A 20 19.97 -2.26 0.59
C SER A 20 18.83 -1.30 0.22
N ALA A 21 18.95 -0.02 0.56
CA ALA A 21 18.06 1.01 0.07
C ALA A 21 18.04 1.01 -1.46
N ASN A 22 16.86 1.22 -2.04
CA ASN A 22 16.61 1.16 -3.48
C ASN A 22 16.11 2.47 -4.08
N MET A 23 16.00 3.52 -3.28
CA MET A 23 15.67 4.87 -3.72
C MET A 23 16.66 5.89 -3.18
N ALA A 24 17.00 6.89 -3.99
CA ALA A 24 17.78 8.04 -3.53
C ALA A 24 17.04 8.77 -2.40
N ARG A 25 17.77 9.16 -1.36
CA ARG A 25 17.26 9.84 -0.15
C ARG A 25 16.39 8.98 0.78
N GLU A 26 16.16 7.72 0.47
CA GLU A 26 15.55 6.77 1.40
C GLU A 26 16.65 6.03 2.19
N GLN A 27 16.47 5.97 3.50
CA GLN A 27 17.40 5.25 4.39
C GLN A 27 17.19 3.73 4.30
N PHE A 28 15.97 3.31 4.00
CA PHE A 28 15.55 1.91 4.01
C PHE A 28 15.12 1.45 2.62
N PRO A 29 15.19 0.13 2.33
CA PRO A 29 14.52 -0.40 1.17
C PRO A 29 13.01 -0.16 1.25
N ILE A 30 12.42 0.30 0.15
CA ILE A 30 11.02 0.70 0.08
C ILE A 30 10.34 0.11 -1.15
N HIS A 31 9.11 -0.41 -0.99
CA HIS A 31 8.21 -0.91 -2.04
C HIS A 31 8.76 -2.04 -2.93
N GLY A 32 9.88 -2.68 -2.58
CA GLY A 32 10.54 -3.64 -3.45
C GLY A 32 11.06 -2.98 -4.74
N ASP A 33 11.14 -3.73 -5.85
CA ASP A 33 11.68 -3.23 -7.12
C ASP A 33 10.68 -3.20 -8.28
N ALA A 34 9.50 -3.73 -8.11
CA ALA A 34 8.52 -3.86 -9.19
C ALA A 34 8.14 -2.51 -9.82
N PHE A 35 8.02 -1.45 -9.01
CA PHE A 35 7.66 -0.12 -9.49
C PHE A 35 8.80 0.58 -10.26
N GLN A 36 10.03 0.07 -10.18
CA GLN A 36 11.22 0.59 -10.86
C GLN A 36 11.59 -0.21 -12.10
N LYS A 37 10.88 -1.29 -12.39
CA LYS A 37 11.16 -2.18 -13.52
C LYS A 37 10.26 -1.87 -14.71
N PRO A 38 10.74 -2.11 -15.94
CA PRO A 38 9.86 -2.12 -17.10
C PRO A 38 8.91 -3.33 -17.04
N TRP A 39 7.65 -3.10 -17.40
CA TRP A 39 6.64 -4.14 -17.51
C TRP A 39 6.25 -4.33 -18.98
N GLU A 40 6.13 -5.57 -19.39
CA GLU A 40 5.47 -5.90 -20.66
C GLU A 40 3.98 -5.58 -20.55
N MET A 41 3.37 -5.13 -21.65
CA MET A 41 1.97 -4.74 -21.65
C MET A 41 1.23 -5.34 -22.83
N ASP A 42 0.01 -5.81 -22.56
CA ASP A 42 -1.00 -6.17 -23.55
C ASP A 42 -2.28 -5.40 -23.24
N SER A 43 -2.96 -4.89 -24.25
CA SER A 43 -4.11 -4.00 -24.05
C SER A 43 -5.22 -4.21 -25.08
N THR A 44 -6.45 -3.98 -24.61
CA THR A 44 -7.66 -3.83 -25.40
C THR A 44 -8.38 -2.54 -25.00
N ASN A 45 -9.48 -2.17 -25.65
CA ASN A 45 -10.21 -0.94 -25.34
C ASN A 45 -10.72 -0.84 -23.87
N LYS A 46 -10.86 -1.98 -23.17
CA LYS A 46 -11.42 -2.01 -21.80
C LYS A 46 -10.52 -2.69 -20.79
N LYS A 47 -9.34 -3.12 -21.20
CA LYS A 47 -8.45 -3.88 -20.33
C LYS A 47 -6.98 -3.65 -20.68
N ILE A 48 -6.16 -3.44 -19.65
CA ILE A 48 -4.70 -3.45 -19.76
C ILE A 48 -4.20 -4.58 -18.86
N LYS A 49 -3.31 -5.42 -19.38
CA LYS A 49 -2.55 -6.40 -18.61
C LYS A 49 -1.07 -6.01 -18.65
N MET A 50 -0.45 -6.01 -17.50
CA MET A 50 0.99 -5.76 -17.36
C MET A 50 1.65 -6.97 -16.71
N PHE A 51 2.85 -7.30 -17.19
CA PHE A 51 3.60 -8.47 -16.74
C PHE A 51 5.02 -8.09 -16.38
N LEU A 52 5.43 -8.39 -15.16
CA LEU A 52 6.82 -8.41 -14.73
C LEU A 52 7.24 -9.87 -14.57
N ARG A 53 8.03 -10.39 -15.52
CA ARG A 53 8.38 -11.82 -15.56
C ARG A 53 9.49 -12.19 -14.59
N ASN A 54 10.43 -11.26 -14.35
CA ASN A 54 11.66 -11.53 -13.61
C ASN A 54 11.91 -10.42 -12.56
N GLY A 55 11.03 -10.33 -11.56
CA GLY A 55 11.26 -9.48 -10.39
C GLY A 55 12.34 -10.11 -9.50
N ALA A 56 13.27 -9.27 -9.00
CA ALA A 56 14.37 -9.72 -8.15
C ALA A 56 14.80 -8.64 -7.18
N PHE A 57 14.50 -8.84 -5.89
CA PHE A 57 14.90 -7.92 -4.84
C PHE A 57 15.34 -8.70 -3.57
N GLY A 58 16.56 -8.51 -3.13
CA GLY A 58 17.11 -9.29 -2.01
C GLY A 58 16.94 -10.79 -2.23
N PRO A 59 16.26 -11.51 -1.30
CA PRO A 59 16.03 -12.95 -1.43
C PRO A 59 14.91 -13.29 -2.42
N TRP A 60 14.02 -12.35 -2.75
CA TRP A 60 12.88 -12.61 -3.59
C TRP A 60 13.25 -12.74 -5.07
N ARG A 61 12.72 -13.79 -5.68
CA ARG A 61 12.57 -13.95 -7.12
C ARG A 61 11.07 -14.13 -7.35
N TYR A 62 10.48 -13.36 -8.24
CA TYR A 62 9.03 -13.37 -8.39
C TYR A 62 8.60 -12.93 -9.79
N LYS A 63 7.41 -13.29 -10.16
CA LYS A 63 6.69 -12.65 -11.25
C LYS A 63 5.47 -11.93 -10.73
N ALA A 64 5.09 -10.86 -11.40
CA ALA A 64 3.89 -10.13 -11.07
C ALA A 64 3.04 -9.87 -12.32
N GLU A 65 1.73 -9.92 -12.15
CA GLU A 65 0.74 -9.57 -13.15
C GLU A 65 -0.18 -8.52 -12.57
N GLN A 66 -0.38 -7.43 -13.30
CA GLN A 66 -1.31 -6.37 -12.93
C GLN A 66 -2.33 -6.19 -14.06
N THR A 67 -3.61 -6.21 -13.71
CA THR A 67 -4.71 -6.06 -14.67
C THR A 67 -5.53 -4.84 -14.30
N PHE A 68 -5.77 -3.97 -15.28
CA PHE A 68 -6.69 -2.83 -15.20
C PHE A 68 -7.90 -3.14 -16.05
N ASN A 69 -9.10 -3.16 -15.46
CA ASN A 69 -10.36 -3.29 -16.18
C ASN A 69 -11.14 -1.99 -16.04
N PHE A 70 -11.49 -1.40 -17.19
CA PHE A 70 -12.19 -0.13 -17.28
C PHE A 70 -13.67 -0.34 -17.53
N TYR A 71 -14.51 0.27 -16.70
CA TYR A 71 -15.97 0.33 -16.83
C TYR A 71 -16.41 1.80 -16.92
N ALA A 72 -17.68 2.05 -17.22
CA ALA A 72 -18.17 3.43 -17.37
C ALA A 72 -17.89 4.33 -16.15
N THR A 73 -18.07 3.78 -14.93
CA THR A 73 -17.93 4.54 -13.65
C THR A 73 -17.03 3.82 -12.64
N LYS A 74 -16.18 2.92 -13.11
CA LYS A 74 -15.32 2.14 -12.22
C LYS A 74 -14.06 1.66 -12.93
N LEU A 75 -12.93 1.74 -12.22
CA LEU A 75 -11.68 1.06 -12.53
C LEU A 75 -11.45 -0.07 -11.50
N THR A 76 -11.21 -1.28 -11.99
CA THR A 76 -10.76 -2.40 -11.16
C THR A 76 -9.31 -2.71 -11.48
N ILE A 77 -8.46 -2.70 -10.45
CA ILE A 77 -7.04 -3.06 -10.55
C ILE A 77 -6.83 -4.33 -9.76
N THR A 78 -6.24 -5.35 -10.37
CA THR A 78 -5.88 -6.62 -9.72
C THR A 78 -4.39 -6.84 -9.87
N LEU A 79 -3.71 -7.14 -8.76
CA LEU A 79 -2.31 -7.49 -8.70
C LEU A 79 -2.18 -8.94 -8.22
N THR A 80 -1.45 -9.75 -8.97
CA THR A 80 -1.06 -11.12 -8.58
C THR A 80 0.45 -11.21 -8.54
N VAL A 81 1.01 -11.63 -7.41
CA VAL A 81 2.44 -11.89 -7.23
C VAL A 81 2.64 -13.39 -7.03
N THR A 82 3.59 -13.98 -7.74
CA THR A 82 3.94 -15.40 -7.64
C THR A 82 5.37 -15.54 -7.16
N ASN A 83 5.60 -16.30 -6.10
CA ASN A 83 6.96 -16.62 -5.65
C ASN A 83 7.67 -17.52 -6.67
N GLN A 84 8.85 -17.10 -7.10
CA GLN A 84 9.78 -17.87 -7.93
C GLN A 84 11.12 -18.14 -7.22
N SER A 85 11.20 -17.80 -5.92
CA SER A 85 12.36 -18.13 -5.10
C SER A 85 12.32 -19.62 -4.75
N GLU A 86 13.48 -20.26 -4.66
CA GLU A 86 13.60 -21.68 -4.27
C GLU A 86 13.10 -21.97 -2.84
N ARG A 87 12.89 -20.93 -2.05
CA ARG A 87 12.48 -21.01 -0.64
C ARG A 87 11.15 -20.29 -0.42
N SER A 88 10.43 -20.76 0.59
CA SER A 88 9.30 -20.05 1.16
C SER A 88 9.76 -18.71 1.75
N LEU A 89 9.10 -17.63 1.36
CA LEU A 89 9.41 -16.26 1.80
C LEU A 89 8.13 -15.49 2.14
N PRO A 90 8.22 -14.48 3.01
CA PRO A 90 7.10 -13.58 3.32
C PRO A 90 6.91 -12.56 2.19
N PHE A 91 5.69 -12.44 1.72
CA PHE A 91 5.29 -11.48 0.69
C PHE A 91 4.24 -10.52 1.22
N GLY A 92 4.26 -9.31 0.71
CA GLY A 92 3.22 -8.32 0.86
C GLY A 92 3.01 -7.56 -0.44
N CYS A 93 1.90 -6.87 -0.57
CA CYS A 93 1.61 -6.04 -1.73
C CYS A 93 0.70 -4.87 -1.35
N GLY A 94 0.55 -3.93 -2.26
CA GLY A 94 -0.35 -2.80 -2.11
C GLY A 94 -0.49 -2.00 -3.38
N PHE A 95 -1.39 -1.04 -3.34
CA PHE A 95 -1.62 -0.05 -4.38
C PHE A 95 -1.28 1.34 -3.83
N HIS A 96 -0.71 2.20 -4.67
CA HIS A 96 -0.27 3.53 -4.26
C HIS A 96 -0.90 4.63 -5.15
N PRO A 97 -2.23 4.75 -5.17
CA PRO A 97 -2.90 5.75 -5.96
C PRO A 97 -2.70 7.15 -5.38
N TRP A 98 -2.56 8.12 -6.28
CA TRP A 98 -2.45 9.53 -5.98
C TRP A 98 -3.75 10.22 -6.35
N PHE A 99 -4.28 11.02 -5.44
CA PHE A 99 -5.51 11.77 -5.63
C PHE A 99 -5.22 13.26 -5.57
N PRO A 100 -5.94 14.10 -6.35
CA PRO A 100 -5.89 15.54 -6.17
C PRO A 100 -6.26 15.94 -4.74
N ARG A 101 -5.60 16.94 -4.21
CA ARG A 101 -5.92 17.56 -2.92
C ARG A 101 -6.22 19.03 -3.12
N SER A 102 -7.34 19.51 -2.58
CA SER A 102 -7.74 20.90 -2.49
C SER A 102 -8.29 21.21 -1.09
N ALA A 103 -8.63 22.46 -0.82
CA ALA A 103 -9.25 22.85 0.43
C ALA A 103 -10.61 22.15 0.68
N ASN A 104 -11.29 21.71 -0.38
CA ASN A 104 -12.58 21.01 -0.30
C ASN A 104 -12.45 19.48 -0.26
N THR A 105 -11.23 18.95 -0.32
CA THR A 105 -11.00 17.51 -0.25
C THR A 105 -11.29 16.99 1.14
N THR A 106 -12.17 15.99 1.23
CA THR A 106 -12.39 15.24 2.48
C THR A 106 -12.23 13.75 2.25
N LEU A 107 -11.72 13.06 3.26
CA LEU A 107 -11.53 11.63 3.30
C LEU A 107 -12.37 11.01 4.40
N SER A 108 -12.95 9.83 4.14
CA SER A 108 -13.59 9.04 5.19
C SER A 108 -13.38 7.53 4.97
N PHE A 109 -13.05 6.82 6.03
CA PHE A 109 -12.93 5.36 6.10
C PHE A 109 -12.96 4.89 7.56
N SER A 110 -13.22 3.62 7.78
CA SER A 110 -13.13 2.99 9.10
C SER A 110 -11.85 2.17 9.23
N ALA A 111 -11.22 2.23 10.39
CA ALA A 111 -10.12 1.37 10.79
C ALA A 111 -10.20 1.15 12.32
N LYS A 112 -9.46 0.20 12.87
CA LYS A 112 -9.42 0.00 14.31
C LYS A 112 -8.27 0.71 14.98
N THR A 113 -7.11 0.73 14.36
CA THR A 113 -5.91 1.34 14.94
C THR A 113 -5.19 2.22 13.93
N VAL A 114 -4.31 3.09 14.45
CA VAL A 114 -3.38 3.89 13.68
C VAL A 114 -1.97 3.71 14.25
N TRP A 115 -1.00 3.52 13.38
CA TRP A 115 0.41 3.54 13.72
C TRP A 115 0.95 4.97 13.64
N LEU A 116 1.52 5.45 14.74
CA LEU A 116 2.35 6.65 14.74
C LEU A 116 3.71 6.34 14.14
N GLU A 117 4.41 7.36 13.65
CA GLU A 117 5.76 7.21 13.10
C GLU A 117 6.74 8.16 13.77
N ASN A 118 8.02 7.80 13.70
CA ASN A 118 9.13 8.67 14.08
C ASN A 118 9.65 9.49 12.88
N GLU A 119 10.67 10.31 13.13
CA GLU A 119 11.31 11.20 12.14
C GLU A 119 11.93 10.46 10.93
N ILE A 120 12.21 9.16 11.06
CA ILE A 120 12.73 8.32 9.97
C ILE A 120 11.64 7.45 9.33
N HIS A 121 10.37 7.81 9.56
CA HIS A 121 9.19 7.18 8.97
C HIS A 121 9.02 5.69 9.31
N LEU A 122 9.44 5.28 10.50
CA LEU A 122 9.18 3.94 11.03
C LEU A 122 8.08 3.98 12.08
N PRO A 123 7.24 2.93 12.17
CA PRO A 123 6.16 2.87 13.14
C PRO A 123 6.71 2.84 14.57
N THR A 124 6.05 3.57 15.48
CA THR A 124 6.34 3.60 16.92
C THR A 124 5.22 2.96 17.72
N ASP A 125 4.14 3.68 17.96
CA ASP A 125 3.04 3.25 18.78
C ASP A 125 1.80 2.94 17.94
N GLU A 126 1.11 1.84 18.26
CA GLU A 126 -0.19 1.52 17.68
C GLU A 126 -1.28 2.02 18.63
N LEU A 127 -2.08 2.98 18.19
CA LEU A 127 -3.16 3.57 18.97
C LEU A 127 -4.52 3.00 18.55
N ASP A 128 -5.34 2.62 19.53
CA ASP A 128 -6.76 2.32 19.29
C ASP A 128 -7.51 3.60 18.94
N LEU A 129 -8.16 3.60 17.77
CA LEU A 129 -8.93 4.75 17.28
C LEU A 129 -10.16 5.07 18.14
N ASN A 130 -10.63 4.18 19.01
CA ASN A 130 -11.67 4.53 19.99
C ASN A 130 -11.17 5.59 20.98
N ASN A 131 -9.87 5.62 21.26
CA ASN A 131 -9.24 6.55 22.20
C ASN A 131 -8.47 7.68 21.49
N ALA A 132 -8.11 7.50 20.21
CA ALA A 132 -7.31 8.42 19.41
C ALA A 132 -8.18 9.19 18.41
N LEU A 133 -9.16 9.96 18.89
CA LEU A 133 -10.21 10.59 18.07
C LEU A 133 -9.66 11.54 17.00
N ASN A 134 -8.54 12.20 17.26
CA ASN A 134 -7.90 13.12 16.31
C ASN A 134 -7.37 12.41 15.05
N TRP A 135 -7.20 11.09 15.11
CA TRP A 135 -6.71 10.27 14.00
C TRP A 135 -7.85 9.60 13.21
N ARG A 136 -9.10 9.72 13.66
CA ARG A 136 -10.24 9.06 13.03
C ARG A 136 -10.65 9.73 11.73
N PHE A 137 -11.04 8.89 10.76
CA PHE A 137 -11.66 9.26 9.48
C PHE A 137 -13.02 8.56 9.27
N ASP A 138 -13.68 8.13 10.33
CA ASP A 138 -15.00 7.46 10.27
C ASP A 138 -16.12 8.38 9.74
N LYS A 139 -15.91 9.68 9.77
CA LYS A 139 -16.75 10.71 9.12
C LYS A 139 -15.91 11.49 8.12
N PRO A 140 -16.54 12.05 7.05
CA PRO A 140 -15.84 12.93 6.12
C PRO A 140 -15.16 14.09 6.86
N ARG A 141 -13.84 14.19 6.73
CA ARG A 141 -13.05 15.29 7.30
C ARG A 141 -11.93 15.71 6.35
N PRO A 142 -11.47 16.95 6.40
CA PRO A 142 -10.27 17.38 5.69
C PRO A 142 -9.05 16.59 6.13
N LEU A 143 -8.08 16.47 5.24
CA LEU A 143 -6.74 15.99 5.60
C LEU A 143 -6.06 17.00 6.54
N PRO A 144 -5.15 16.56 7.43
CA PRO A 144 -4.38 17.49 8.28
C PRO A 144 -3.68 18.57 7.46
N VAL A 145 -3.54 19.76 8.04
CA VAL A 145 -2.78 20.87 7.46
C VAL A 145 -1.31 20.47 7.31
N ASP A 146 -0.80 19.84 8.35
CA ASP A 146 0.58 19.34 8.42
C ASP A 146 0.74 17.97 7.74
N PHE A 147 1.97 17.48 7.80
CA PHE A 147 2.35 16.16 7.30
C PHE A 147 1.54 15.04 7.94
N ILE A 148 1.10 14.10 7.10
CA ILE A 148 0.54 12.81 7.52
C ILE A 148 1.17 11.69 6.68
N ASN A 149 1.61 10.61 7.34
CA ASN A 149 2.14 9.39 6.72
C ASN A 149 1.89 8.20 7.65
N ASN A 150 0.64 7.87 7.88
CA ASN A 150 0.26 6.93 8.91
C ASN A 150 -0.44 5.70 8.36
N GLY A 151 -0.09 4.54 8.93
CA GLY A 151 -0.73 3.27 8.64
C GLY A 151 -1.95 3.03 9.53
N TYR A 152 -3.08 2.71 8.93
CA TYR A 152 -4.34 2.40 9.59
C TYR A 152 -4.63 0.92 9.45
N THR A 153 -4.60 0.15 10.55
CA THR A 153 -4.80 -1.30 10.49
C THR A 153 -6.24 -1.70 10.75
N GLN A 154 -6.60 -2.89 10.29
CA GLN A 154 -7.96 -3.39 10.25
C GLN A 154 -8.91 -2.39 9.55
N TRP A 155 -8.43 -1.86 8.42
CA TRP A 155 -9.23 -1.03 7.53
C TRP A 155 -10.45 -1.81 7.04
N GLY A 156 -11.62 -1.15 7.07
CA GLY A 156 -12.90 -1.77 6.73
C GLY A 156 -13.12 -2.04 5.22
N GLY A 157 -12.10 -1.86 4.38
CA GLY A 157 -12.14 -2.19 2.95
C GLY A 157 -12.85 -1.16 2.09
N VAL A 158 -13.31 -0.03 2.65
CA VAL A 158 -13.98 1.05 1.91
C VAL A 158 -13.46 2.41 2.38
N ALA A 159 -13.09 3.26 1.42
CA ALA A 159 -12.81 4.67 1.67
C ALA A 159 -13.56 5.55 0.67
N ARG A 160 -13.91 6.77 1.08
CA ARG A 160 -14.57 7.77 0.24
C ARG A 160 -13.76 9.04 0.20
N VAL A 161 -13.46 9.48 -0.99
CA VAL A 161 -12.79 10.75 -1.29
C VAL A 161 -13.83 11.68 -1.90
N ARG A 162 -14.07 12.83 -1.26
CA ARG A 162 -14.92 13.88 -1.81
C ARG A 162 -14.05 15.07 -2.21
N GLN A 163 -14.26 15.59 -3.40
CA GLN A 163 -13.39 16.59 -4.04
C GLN A 163 -14.08 17.94 -4.27
N GLY A 164 -15.32 18.10 -3.78
CA GLY A 164 -16.10 19.28 -4.10
C GLY A 164 -16.40 19.37 -5.60
N LYS A 165 -16.15 20.54 -6.20
CA LYS A 165 -16.33 20.80 -7.64
C LYS A 165 -15.00 20.76 -8.43
N GLU A 166 -13.88 20.59 -7.76
CA GLU A 166 -12.53 20.75 -8.32
C GLU A 166 -12.00 19.46 -8.95
N ALA A 167 -12.47 18.32 -8.49
CA ALA A 167 -12.08 17.03 -9.03
C ALA A 167 -13.19 15.99 -8.80
N VAL A 168 -13.03 14.81 -9.41
CA VAL A 168 -14.01 13.72 -9.32
C VAL A 168 -13.93 13.08 -7.95
N SER A 169 -15.06 13.05 -7.24
CA SER A 169 -15.21 12.29 -5.99
C SER A 169 -15.29 10.79 -6.29
N CYS A 170 -14.70 9.96 -5.45
CA CYS A 170 -14.67 8.53 -5.69
C CYS A 170 -14.81 7.70 -4.40
N THR A 171 -15.18 6.45 -4.60
CA THR A 171 -15.14 5.41 -3.58
C THR A 171 -14.06 4.40 -3.94
N ILE A 172 -13.18 4.11 -2.99
CA ILE A 172 -12.11 3.12 -3.09
C ILE A 172 -12.55 1.90 -2.30
N THR A 173 -12.46 0.70 -2.90
CA THR A 173 -12.69 -0.56 -2.19
C THR A 173 -11.52 -1.50 -2.40
N GLY A 174 -11.11 -2.18 -1.34
CA GLY A 174 -10.03 -3.17 -1.35
C GLY A 174 -10.51 -4.59 -1.10
N SER A 175 -9.82 -5.59 -1.67
CA SER A 175 -10.02 -6.99 -1.30
C SER A 175 -9.61 -7.23 0.16
N LYS A 176 -10.10 -8.32 0.77
CA LYS A 176 -9.81 -8.67 2.18
C LYS A 176 -8.31 -8.81 2.49
N SER A 177 -7.49 -9.09 1.49
CA SER A 177 -6.03 -9.15 1.63
C SER A 177 -5.38 -7.78 1.88
N LEU A 178 -6.10 -6.68 1.60
CA LEU A 178 -5.66 -5.30 1.82
C LEU A 178 -6.31 -4.77 3.09
N ASN A 179 -5.84 -5.20 4.25
CA ASN A 179 -6.46 -4.86 5.53
C ASN A 179 -5.82 -3.66 6.24
N THR A 180 -4.86 -3.03 5.60
CA THR A 180 -4.20 -1.81 6.06
C THR A 180 -4.35 -0.72 5.01
N ALA A 181 -4.52 0.52 5.43
CA ALA A 181 -4.48 1.68 4.55
C ALA A 181 -3.39 2.64 5.01
N ILE A 182 -2.58 3.14 4.09
CA ILE A 182 -1.66 4.25 4.38
C ILE A 182 -2.31 5.55 3.89
N VAL A 183 -2.30 6.56 4.73
CA VAL A 183 -2.68 7.94 4.34
C VAL A 183 -1.42 8.78 4.33
N TYR A 184 -1.10 9.32 3.17
CA TYR A 184 0.08 10.18 2.99
C TYR A 184 -0.31 11.51 2.38
N SER A 185 0.17 12.60 2.96
CA SER A 185 0.12 13.93 2.37
C SER A 185 1.21 14.81 2.97
N PRO A 186 2.04 15.50 2.16
CA PRO A 186 3.12 16.33 2.69
C PRO A 186 2.64 17.51 3.53
N ASN A 187 1.62 18.22 3.08
CA ASN A 187 0.99 19.36 3.75
C ASN A 187 -0.26 19.84 2.99
N GLU A 188 -0.93 20.88 3.46
CA GLU A 188 -2.13 21.43 2.82
C GLU A 188 -1.89 22.06 1.45
N LEU A 189 -0.68 22.55 1.17
CA LEU A 189 -0.30 23.18 -0.10
C LEU A 189 0.07 22.15 -1.17
N SER A 190 0.20 20.89 -0.80
CA SER A 190 0.44 19.80 -1.75
C SER A 190 -0.81 19.59 -2.59
N GLY A 191 -0.68 19.64 -3.90
CA GLY A 191 -1.79 19.40 -4.82
C GLY A 191 -2.27 17.94 -4.86
N PHE A 192 -1.81 17.09 -3.94
CA PHE A 192 -2.13 15.66 -3.90
C PHE A 192 -2.10 15.08 -2.48
N PHE A 193 -2.69 13.90 -2.35
CA PHE A 193 -2.51 12.97 -1.25
C PHE A 193 -2.58 11.53 -1.77
N CYS A 194 -2.11 10.56 -0.97
CA CYS A 194 -2.25 9.15 -1.27
C CYS A 194 -3.16 8.47 -0.25
N PHE A 195 -3.99 7.56 -0.73
CA PHE A 195 -4.71 6.59 0.09
C PHE A 195 -4.35 5.21 -0.44
N GLU A 196 -3.53 4.48 0.29
CA GLU A 196 -2.86 3.29 -0.19
C GLU A 196 -3.42 2.03 0.49
N PRO A 197 -4.30 1.29 -0.16
CA PRO A 197 -4.68 -0.04 0.31
C PRO A 197 -3.50 -1.01 0.20
N VAL A 198 -3.04 -1.54 1.34
CA VAL A 198 -1.89 -2.43 1.43
C VAL A 198 -2.20 -3.66 2.28
N SER A 199 -1.46 -4.75 2.07
CA SER A 199 -1.68 -5.98 2.83
C SER A 199 -1.15 -5.92 4.26
N HIS A 200 -0.19 -5.05 4.55
CA HIS A 200 0.53 -5.04 5.82
C HIS A 200 0.92 -3.62 6.25
N PRO A 201 1.10 -3.35 7.55
CA PRO A 201 1.62 -2.08 8.02
C PRO A 201 3.09 -1.86 7.63
N VAL A 202 3.55 -0.61 7.76
CA VAL A 202 4.97 -0.26 7.57
C VAL A 202 5.83 -1.13 8.47
N ASN A 203 6.97 -1.58 7.96
CA ASN A 203 7.96 -2.37 8.70
C ASN A 203 7.42 -3.68 9.30
N ALA A 204 6.39 -4.28 8.71
CA ALA A 204 5.73 -5.51 9.18
C ALA A 204 6.69 -6.68 9.42
N PHE A 205 7.81 -6.71 8.70
CA PHE A 205 8.88 -7.72 8.86
C PHE A 205 9.55 -7.69 10.23
N HIS A 206 9.37 -6.61 10.99
CA HIS A 206 9.91 -6.42 12.35
C HIS A 206 8.82 -6.28 13.41
N LEU A 207 7.55 -6.30 13.03
CA LEU A 207 6.44 -6.29 13.96
C LEU A 207 6.13 -7.70 14.46
N PRO A 208 5.67 -7.88 15.70
CA PRO A 208 5.28 -9.17 16.23
C PRO A 208 4.24 -9.88 15.34
N GLY A 209 4.50 -11.15 15.00
CA GLY A 209 3.60 -11.93 14.15
C GLY A 209 3.61 -11.57 12.66
N ASN A 210 4.49 -10.67 12.20
CA ASN A 210 4.60 -10.24 10.81
C ASN A 210 3.24 -9.92 10.16
N PRO A 211 2.45 -9.01 10.74
CA PRO A 211 1.05 -8.80 10.42
C PRO A 211 0.86 -8.48 8.94
N GLY A 212 -0.10 -9.17 8.29
CA GLY A 212 -0.47 -8.95 6.90
C GLY A 212 0.51 -9.43 5.85
N LEU A 213 1.67 -9.97 6.24
CA LEU A 213 2.56 -10.70 5.33
C LEU A 213 2.00 -12.10 5.10
N LYS A 214 2.10 -12.57 3.87
CA LYS A 214 1.73 -13.93 3.48
C LYS A 214 2.99 -14.71 3.12
N GLU A 215 3.21 -15.83 3.78
CA GLU A 215 4.23 -16.78 3.36
C GLU A 215 3.80 -17.48 2.07
N LEU A 216 4.67 -17.50 1.08
CA LEU A 216 4.44 -18.18 -0.20
C LEU A 216 5.57 -19.18 -0.46
N GLU A 217 5.20 -20.42 -0.73
CA GLU A 217 6.10 -21.45 -1.27
C GLU A 217 6.40 -21.14 -2.75
N TYR A 218 7.39 -21.87 -3.34
CA TYR A 218 7.67 -21.77 -4.77
C TYR A 218 6.40 -22.03 -5.61
N GLY A 219 6.11 -21.12 -6.54
CA GLY A 219 4.94 -21.20 -7.40
C GLY A 219 3.62 -20.72 -6.77
N GLU A 220 3.57 -20.54 -5.45
CA GLU A 220 2.39 -20.01 -4.79
C GLU A 220 2.16 -18.53 -5.10
N LYS A 221 0.91 -18.10 -4.92
CA LYS A 221 0.46 -16.75 -5.32
C LYS A 221 -0.25 -16.04 -4.18
N MET A 222 -0.08 -14.73 -4.17
CA MET A 222 -1.01 -13.81 -3.51
C MET A 222 -1.68 -12.92 -4.54
N THR A 223 -2.96 -12.64 -4.33
CA THR A 223 -3.73 -11.74 -5.19
C THR A 223 -4.44 -10.70 -4.34
N ALA A 224 -4.39 -9.47 -4.79
CA ALA A 224 -5.12 -8.35 -4.21
C ALA A 224 -5.82 -7.55 -5.31
N SER A 225 -6.93 -6.91 -4.98
CA SER A 225 -7.63 -6.03 -5.90
C SER A 225 -8.11 -4.76 -5.22
N MET A 226 -8.11 -3.68 -5.99
CA MET A 226 -8.65 -2.38 -5.62
C MET A 226 -9.63 -1.93 -6.71
N ASN A 227 -10.76 -1.36 -6.29
CA ASN A 227 -11.67 -0.66 -7.21
C ASN A 227 -11.70 0.82 -6.85
N ILE A 228 -11.79 1.66 -7.87
CA ILE A 228 -12.08 3.09 -7.77
C ILE A 228 -13.37 3.33 -8.56
N SER A 229 -14.42 3.81 -7.91
CA SER A 229 -15.73 4.07 -8.51
C SER A 229 -16.08 5.56 -8.34
N TRP A 230 -16.63 6.20 -9.41
CA TRP A 230 -16.98 7.64 -9.46
C TRP A 230 -18.34 7.88 -10.08
#